data_8ddbc044ddff09a24e092de8e69631c0
#
_entry.id   8ddbc044ddff09a24e092de8e69631c0
#
_cell.length_a   1.000
_cell.length_b   1.000
_cell.length_c   1.000
_cell.angle_alpha   90.00
_cell.angle_beta   90.00
_cell.angle_gamma   90.00
#
_symmetry.space_group_name_H-M   'P 1'
#
loop_
_entity.id
_entity.type
_entity.pdbx_description
1 polymer ?
#
loop_
_entity_poly.entity_id
_entity_poly.type
_entity_poly.pdbx_seq_one_letter_code
_entity_poly.pdbx_strand_id
1 'polypeptide(L)'
;LGPTGYGDSPYQALSAFAGNPLLVDLDQLVTDGWLTAGDLAGRPTFNEDRVDFGLAIAWKLGQLDAAWERFQRVATDWQQGEFSEWCDAHAAWLPDYALFMAIKEDRGGQPWVAWPSELRDRDPAALQEAGERLADLAGAHRFRQWLFFTQWGRLKAFAAGKGVRLIGDAPIFVAHDSSDVWARRDLFQLEDDGRPSCVAGVPPDYFSKTGQLWGNPLYDWEVLATDGYAWWADRLKACLELVDIVRLDHFRGFEAYWEVPADATTAETGRWVKGPGAEFFTAMREALNGRLPLIAEDLGVITPAVEQLRDDFDLPGMKVLQFAWSGPDNLFLPHHHVPNGIVYSGTHDNDPTLGWWRHLADAATREMVAEYTAGAVEEPHWTMIRLGM
;
A
#
# COMPACT_ATOMS: atom_id res chain seq x y z
N LEU A 1 -1.76 -3.32 -2.48
CA LEU A 1 -2.39 -3.79 -3.73
C LEU A 1 -2.64 -2.65 -4.74
N GLY A 2 -2.24 -1.41 -4.44
CA GLY A 2 -2.45 -0.25 -5.29
C GLY A 2 -1.61 -0.25 -6.59
N PRO A 3 -2.01 0.56 -7.60
CA PRO A 3 -1.26 0.72 -8.83
C PRO A 3 0.09 1.37 -8.54
N THR A 4 1.19 0.68 -8.86
CA THR A 4 2.54 1.13 -8.54
C THR A 4 2.92 2.37 -9.36
N GLY A 5 3.63 3.31 -8.73
CA GLY A 5 4.15 4.51 -9.33
C GLY A 5 5.67 4.46 -9.49
N TYR A 6 6.37 5.43 -8.89
CA TYR A 6 7.82 5.54 -9.00
C TYR A 6 8.55 4.29 -8.50
N GLY A 7 9.44 3.76 -9.34
CA GLY A 7 10.27 2.59 -9.04
C GLY A 7 9.48 1.28 -8.91
N ASP A 8 8.26 1.21 -9.43
CA ASP A 8 7.34 0.06 -9.29
C ASP A 8 7.09 -0.35 -7.83
N SER A 9 7.32 0.59 -6.90
CA SER A 9 7.16 0.36 -5.47
C SER A 9 5.68 0.38 -5.07
N PRO A 10 5.19 -0.60 -4.28
CA PRO A 10 3.84 -0.57 -3.73
C PRO A 10 3.63 0.56 -2.71
N TYR A 11 4.70 1.10 -2.12
CA TYR A 11 4.65 2.26 -1.21
C TYR A 11 4.54 3.61 -1.94
N GLN A 12 4.78 3.63 -3.25
CA GLN A 12 4.60 4.77 -4.13
C GLN A 12 3.40 4.54 -5.07
N ALA A 13 2.28 4.06 -4.51
CA ALA A 13 1.08 3.80 -5.28
C ALA A 13 0.41 5.08 -5.77
N LEU A 14 -0.10 5.05 -7.00
CA LEU A 14 -0.81 6.16 -7.62
C LEU A 14 -2.21 6.40 -7.03
N SER A 15 -2.67 5.51 -6.17
CA SER A 15 -3.89 5.65 -5.37
C SER A 15 -3.87 4.74 -4.15
N ALA A 16 -4.45 5.20 -3.03
CA ALA A 16 -4.70 4.42 -1.82
C ALA A 16 -5.97 3.56 -1.89
N PHE A 17 -6.80 3.75 -2.93
CA PHE A 17 -8.09 3.08 -3.12
C PHE A 17 -8.09 2.10 -4.29
N ALA A 18 -7.40 2.46 -5.37
CA ALA A 18 -7.39 1.68 -6.61
C ALA A 18 -6.58 0.38 -6.47
N GLY A 19 -7.00 -0.64 -7.21
CA GLY A 19 -6.25 -1.88 -7.36
C GLY A 19 -5.19 -1.81 -8.46
N ASN A 20 -4.15 -2.64 -8.35
CA ASN A 20 -3.09 -2.71 -9.34
C ASN A 20 -3.56 -3.48 -10.59
N PRO A 21 -3.69 -2.84 -11.76
CA PRO A 21 -4.14 -3.51 -12.98
C PRO A 21 -3.18 -4.61 -13.45
N LEU A 22 -1.93 -4.59 -13.00
CA LEU A 22 -0.96 -5.65 -13.30
C LEU A 22 -1.29 -6.99 -12.62
N LEU A 23 -2.20 -7.01 -11.66
CA LEU A 23 -2.69 -8.24 -11.02
C LEU A 23 -3.87 -8.87 -11.75
N VAL A 24 -4.45 -8.21 -12.76
CA VAL A 24 -5.53 -8.78 -13.56
C VAL A 24 -5.02 -10.00 -14.34
N ASP A 25 -5.72 -11.11 -14.23
CA ASP A 25 -5.44 -12.34 -14.98
C ASP A 25 -6.01 -12.22 -16.40
N LEU A 26 -5.11 -12.21 -17.39
CA LEU A 26 -5.48 -12.09 -18.80
C LEU A 26 -6.11 -13.38 -19.37
N ASP A 27 -5.73 -14.55 -18.87
CA ASP A 27 -6.33 -15.81 -19.31
C ASP A 27 -7.79 -15.92 -18.84
N GLN A 28 -8.09 -15.34 -17.66
CA GLN A 28 -9.47 -15.20 -17.20
C GLN A 28 -10.28 -14.27 -18.11
N LEU A 29 -9.66 -13.20 -18.66
CA LEU A 29 -10.36 -12.31 -19.61
C LEU A 29 -10.72 -13.00 -20.92
N VAL A 30 -9.96 -14.02 -21.34
CA VAL A 30 -10.36 -14.88 -22.48
C VAL A 30 -11.60 -15.69 -22.12
N THR A 31 -11.65 -16.26 -20.93
CA THR A 31 -12.80 -17.00 -20.42
C THR A 31 -14.05 -16.13 -20.29
N ASP A 32 -13.88 -14.90 -19.80
CA ASP A 32 -14.95 -13.91 -19.61
C ASP A 32 -15.39 -13.25 -20.97
N GLY A 33 -14.64 -13.51 -22.07
CA GLY A 33 -14.97 -13.04 -23.41
C GLY A 33 -14.45 -11.64 -23.76
N TRP A 34 -13.65 -11.02 -22.87
CA TRP A 34 -13.05 -9.69 -23.07
C TRP A 34 -11.76 -9.73 -23.90
N LEU A 35 -11.11 -10.89 -24.01
CA LEU A 35 -10.01 -11.18 -24.93
C LEU A 35 -10.30 -12.46 -25.72
N THR A 36 -9.46 -12.73 -26.71
CA THR A 36 -9.40 -14.00 -27.42
C THR A 36 -8.07 -14.70 -27.17
N ALA A 37 -7.99 -16.00 -27.41
CA ALA A 37 -6.71 -16.72 -27.34
C ALA A 37 -5.68 -16.14 -28.35
N GLY A 38 -6.15 -15.57 -29.46
CA GLY A 38 -5.31 -14.90 -30.46
C GLY A 38 -4.63 -13.64 -29.91
N ASP A 39 -5.29 -12.89 -29.05
CA ASP A 39 -4.73 -11.68 -28.44
C ASP A 39 -3.55 -12.03 -27.52
N LEU A 40 -3.57 -13.22 -26.92
CA LEU A 40 -2.49 -13.71 -26.04
C LEU A 40 -1.40 -14.51 -26.78
N ALA A 41 -1.51 -14.74 -28.07
CA ALA A 41 -0.55 -15.55 -28.84
C ALA A 41 0.87 -14.95 -28.88
N GLY A 42 0.99 -13.62 -28.76
CA GLY A 42 2.25 -12.89 -28.69
C GLY A 42 2.82 -12.71 -27.28
N ARG A 43 2.38 -13.50 -26.29
CA ARG A 43 2.84 -13.37 -24.90
C ARG A 43 4.38 -13.47 -24.81
N PRO A 44 5.07 -12.47 -24.25
CA PRO A 44 6.51 -12.53 -24.03
C PRO A 44 6.89 -13.70 -23.13
N THR A 45 8.10 -14.20 -23.28
CA THR A 45 8.70 -15.10 -22.28
C THR A 45 9.16 -14.27 -21.10
N PHE A 46 8.53 -14.44 -19.97
CA PHE A 46 8.91 -13.79 -18.72
C PHE A 46 9.98 -14.60 -17.99
N ASN A 47 10.82 -13.91 -17.20
CA ASN A 47 11.74 -14.56 -16.29
C ASN A 47 10.94 -15.21 -15.14
N GLU A 48 11.30 -16.45 -14.77
CA GLU A 48 10.60 -17.21 -13.72
C GLU A 48 11.01 -16.78 -12.31
N ASP A 49 12.23 -16.22 -12.13
CA ASP A 49 12.79 -15.88 -10.84
C ASP A 49 12.58 -14.42 -10.42
N ARG A 50 12.32 -13.53 -11.38
CA ARG A 50 12.12 -12.10 -11.13
C ARG A 50 11.20 -11.44 -12.15
N VAL A 51 10.48 -10.42 -11.70
CA VAL A 51 9.61 -9.62 -12.56
C VAL A 51 10.44 -8.62 -13.36
N ASP A 52 10.30 -8.65 -14.69
CA ASP A 52 10.68 -7.54 -15.57
C ASP A 52 9.47 -6.61 -15.70
N PHE A 53 9.43 -5.57 -14.86
CA PHE A 53 8.30 -4.64 -14.82
C PHE A 53 8.12 -3.91 -16.15
N GLY A 54 9.20 -3.51 -16.83
CA GLY A 54 9.08 -2.83 -18.14
C GLY A 54 8.35 -3.68 -19.16
N LEU A 55 8.73 -4.95 -19.29
CA LEU A 55 8.09 -5.90 -20.20
C LEU A 55 6.67 -6.24 -19.76
N ALA A 56 6.47 -6.49 -18.45
CA ALA A 56 5.18 -6.87 -17.89
C ALA A 56 4.15 -5.75 -18.02
N ILE A 57 4.51 -4.50 -17.71
CA ILE A 57 3.64 -3.32 -17.82
C ILE A 57 3.21 -3.13 -19.27
N ALA A 58 4.17 -3.05 -20.20
CA ALA A 58 3.87 -2.81 -21.61
C ALA A 58 2.94 -3.89 -22.18
N TRP A 59 3.22 -5.16 -21.88
CA TRP A 59 2.38 -6.27 -22.33
C TRP A 59 0.98 -6.24 -21.73
N LYS A 60 0.89 -6.16 -20.41
CA LYS A 60 -0.42 -6.24 -19.71
C LYS A 60 -1.32 -5.06 -20.01
N LEU A 61 -0.79 -3.84 -20.00
CA LEU A 61 -1.60 -2.66 -20.31
C LEU A 61 -2.13 -2.72 -21.75
N GLY A 62 -1.32 -3.12 -22.72
CA GLY A 62 -1.78 -3.28 -24.11
C GLY A 62 -2.91 -4.34 -24.25
N GLN A 63 -2.86 -5.41 -23.46
CA GLN A 63 -3.96 -6.41 -23.46
C GLN A 63 -5.22 -5.86 -22.76
N LEU A 64 -5.07 -5.08 -21.70
CA LEU A 64 -6.20 -4.44 -21.02
C LEU A 64 -6.87 -3.36 -21.89
N ASP A 65 -6.12 -2.68 -22.75
CA ASP A 65 -6.67 -1.75 -23.75
C ASP A 65 -7.49 -2.51 -24.80
N ALA A 66 -6.94 -3.60 -25.34
CA ALA A 66 -7.67 -4.46 -26.26
C ALA A 66 -8.95 -5.03 -25.63
N ALA A 67 -8.91 -5.36 -24.33
CA ALA A 67 -10.08 -5.80 -23.59
C ALA A 67 -11.13 -4.70 -23.44
N TRP A 68 -10.71 -3.43 -23.19
CA TRP A 68 -11.59 -2.27 -23.14
C TRP A 68 -12.28 -2.00 -24.49
N GLU A 69 -11.52 -1.97 -25.59
CA GLU A 69 -12.05 -1.81 -26.93
C GLU A 69 -13.08 -2.90 -27.26
N ARG A 70 -12.80 -4.13 -26.84
CA ARG A 70 -13.73 -5.23 -27.05
C ARG A 70 -14.97 -5.09 -26.18
N PHE A 71 -14.85 -4.72 -24.92
CA PHE A 71 -15.97 -4.45 -24.02
C PHE A 71 -16.93 -3.45 -24.63
N GLN A 72 -16.42 -2.29 -25.06
CA GLN A 72 -17.23 -1.25 -25.70
C GLN A 72 -18.02 -1.74 -26.92
N ARG A 73 -17.45 -2.69 -27.66
CA ARG A 73 -18.03 -3.18 -28.92
C ARG A 73 -19.03 -4.31 -28.73
N VAL A 74 -18.82 -5.21 -27.75
CA VAL A 74 -19.58 -6.47 -27.67
C VAL A 74 -20.29 -6.69 -26.34
N ALA A 75 -20.08 -5.85 -25.33
CA ALA A 75 -20.77 -6.00 -24.05
C ALA A 75 -22.28 -5.86 -24.23
N THR A 76 -23.01 -6.77 -23.61
CA THR A 76 -24.48 -6.69 -23.55
C THR A 76 -24.92 -5.57 -22.64
N ASP A 77 -26.17 -5.09 -22.79
CA ASP A 77 -26.74 -4.06 -21.91
C ASP A 77 -26.64 -4.43 -20.43
N TRP A 78 -26.78 -5.72 -20.11
CA TRP A 78 -26.64 -6.23 -18.75
C TRP A 78 -25.21 -6.08 -18.23
N GLN A 79 -24.19 -6.43 -19.02
CA GLN A 79 -22.78 -6.29 -18.64
C GLN A 79 -22.36 -4.81 -18.52
N GLN A 80 -22.89 -3.95 -19.40
CA GLN A 80 -22.69 -2.50 -19.29
C GLN A 80 -23.36 -1.96 -18.02
N GLY A 81 -24.55 -2.47 -17.66
CA GLY A 81 -25.24 -2.14 -16.42
C GLY A 81 -24.43 -2.53 -15.18
N GLU A 82 -23.89 -3.75 -15.12
CA GLU A 82 -23.04 -4.19 -14.00
C GLU A 82 -21.79 -3.31 -13.85
N PHE A 83 -21.15 -2.95 -14.96
CA PHE A 83 -20.00 -2.03 -14.94
C PHE A 83 -20.39 -0.64 -14.43
N SER A 84 -21.52 -0.09 -14.90
CA SER A 84 -22.03 1.20 -14.44
C SER A 84 -22.37 1.19 -12.94
N GLU A 85 -23.11 0.19 -12.48
CA GLU A 85 -23.47 0.02 -11.07
C GLU A 85 -22.22 -0.09 -10.18
N TRP A 86 -21.19 -0.80 -10.64
CA TRP A 86 -19.93 -0.87 -9.92
C TRP A 86 -19.22 0.49 -9.87
N CYS A 87 -19.21 1.24 -10.97
CA CYS A 87 -18.64 2.58 -11.00
C CYS A 87 -19.37 3.53 -10.05
N ASP A 88 -20.71 3.46 -10.00
CA ASP A 88 -21.52 4.27 -9.12
C ASP A 88 -21.28 3.93 -7.64
N ALA A 89 -21.13 2.64 -7.31
CA ALA A 89 -20.77 2.19 -5.97
C ALA A 89 -19.40 2.70 -5.51
N HIS A 90 -18.50 3.02 -6.44
CA HIS A 90 -17.13 3.51 -6.17
C HIS A 90 -16.97 5.00 -6.51
N ALA A 91 -18.07 5.76 -6.63
CA ALA A 91 -18.08 7.17 -7.04
C ALA A 91 -17.27 8.09 -6.11
N ALA A 92 -17.00 7.67 -4.88
CA ALA A 92 -16.23 8.47 -3.92
C ALA A 92 -14.76 8.69 -4.30
N TRP A 93 -14.15 7.78 -5.07
CA TRP A 93 -12.73 7.88 -5.45
C TRP A 93 -12.48 7.62 -6.95
N LEU A 94 -13.27 6.75 -7.58
CA LEU A 94 -13.02 6.25 -8.93
C LEU A 94 -13.00 7.34 -10.02
N PRO A 95 -13.90 8.35 -10.01
CA PRO A 95 -13.86 9.42 -11.00
C PRO A 95 -12.55 10.22 -10.97
N ASP A 96 -12.11 10.62 -9.79
CA ASP A 96 -10.86 11.37 -9.61
C ASP A 96 -9.64 10.53 -10.01
N TYR A 97 -9.60 9.27 -9.59
CA TYR A 97 -8.55 8.34 -10.01
C TYR A 97 -8.50 8.16 -11.53
N ALA A 98 -9.63 7.89 -12.15
CA ALA A 98 -9.69 7.64 -13.60
C ALA A 98 -9.28 8.87 -14.41
N LEU A 99 -9.72 10.06 -13.98
CA LEU A 99 -9.32 11.32 -14.62
C LEU A 99 -7.84 11.63 -14.40
N PHE A 100 -7.33 11.45 -13.17
CA PHE A 100 -5.91 11.60 -12.85
C PHE A 100 -5.04 10.72 -13.75
N MET A 101 -5.38 9.45 -13.88
CA MET A 101 -4.64 8.49 -14.70
C MET A 101 -4.71 8.85 -16.19
N ALA A 102 -5.87 9.28 -16.68
CA ALA A 102 -6.04 9.69 -18.07
C ALA A 102 -5.21 10.96 -18.39
N ILE A 103 -5.21 11.96 -17.52
CA ILE A 103 -4.38 13.15 -17.67
C ILE A 103 -2.89 12.78 -17.61
N LYS A 104 -2.51 11.93 -16.65
CA LYS A 104 -1.13 11.48 -16.48
C LYS A 104 -0.61 10.74 -17.72
N GLU A 105 -1.42 9.87 -18.31
CA GLU A 105 -1.12 9.16 -19.57
C GLU A 105 -0.99 10.13 -20.75
N ASP A 106 -1.95 11.05 -20.94
CA ASP A 106 -1.93 12.12 -21.95
C ASP A 106 -0.70 13.03 -21.83
N ARG A 107 -0.18 13.21 -20.61
CA ARG A 107 1.01 14.00 -20.31
C ARG A 107 2.31 13.19 -20.26
N GLY A 108 2.31 11.97 -20.76
CA GLY A 108 3.51 11.12 -20.81
C GLY A 108 4.07 10.74 -19.45
N GLY A 109 3.19 10.55 -18.45
CA GLY A 109 3.57 10.12 -17.10
C GLY A 109 4.10 11.23 -16.19
N GLN A 110 4.05 12.50 -16.61
CA GLN A 110 4.51 13.63 -15.78
C GLN A 110 3.78 13.67 -14.43
N PRO A 111 4.49 14.03 -13.32
CA PRO A 111 3.85 14.22 -12.03
C PRO A 111 2.85 15.38 -12.09
N TRP A 112 1.77 15.30 -11.30
CA TRP A 112 0.66 16.26 -11.37
C TRP A 112 1.08 17.70 -11.05
N VAL A 113 2.11 17.91 -10.22
CA VAL A 113 2.66 19.25 -9.93
C VAL A 113 3.31 19.93 -11.15
N ALA A 114 3.66 19.16 -12.17
CA ALA A 114 4.20 19.68 -13.45
C ALA A 114 3.12 19.91 -14.50
N TRP A 115 1.85 19.63 -14.22
CA TRP A 115 0.76 19.90 -15.14
C TRP A 115 0.47 21.40 -15.25
N PRO A 116 -0.24 21.86 -16.29
CA PRO A 116 -0.76 23.22 -16.36
C PRO A 116 -1.53 23.57 -15.07
N SER A 117 -1.40 24.82 -14.62
CA SER A 117 -1.98 25.28 -13.35
C SER A 117 -3.46 24.93 -13.21
N GLU A 118 -4.22 25.04 -14.31
CA GLU A 118 -5.67 24.79 -14.34
C GLU A 118 -5.99 23.32 -14.00
N LEU A 119 -5.18 22.37 -14.48
CA LEU A 119 -5.33 20.95 -14.18
C LEU A 119 -4.73 20.59 -12.80
N ARG A 120 -3.55 21.17 -12.50
CA ARG A 120 -2.88 21.00 -11.21
C ARG A 120 -3.77 21.47 -10.05
N ASP A 121 -4.37 22.64 -10.19
CA ASP A 121 -5.16 23.30 -9.15
C ASP A 121 -6.66 22.95 -9.24
N ARG A 122 -7.00 22.01 -10.14
CA ARG A 122 -8.34 21.43 -10.29
C ARG A 122 -9.41 22.47 -10.64
N ASP A 123 -9.10 23.39 -11.56
CA ASP A 123 -10.12 24.30 -12.10
C ASP A 123 -11.31 23.51 -12.68
N PRO A 124 -12.56 23.80 -12.26
CA PRO A 124 -13.70 23.00 -12.67
C PRO A 124 -13.90 22.95 -14.20
N ALA A 125 -13.65 24.06 -14.91
CA ALA A 125 -13.84 24.12 -16.36
C ALA A 125 -12.75 23.30 -17.08
N ALA A 126 -11.50 23.39 -16.61
CA ALA A 126 -10.38 22.62 -17.15
C ALA A 126 -10.56 21.11 -16.89
N LEU A 127 -11.08 20.73 -15.71
CA LEU A 127 -11.39 19.33 -15.41
C LEU A 127 -12.54 18.80 -16.28
N GLN A 128 -13.57 19.60 -16.53
CA GLN A 128 -14.66 19.22 -17.41
C GLN A 128 -14.13 19.02 -18.85
N GLU A 129 -13.37 19.97 -19.39
CA GLU A 129 -12.77 19.86 -20.73
C GLU A 129 -11.86 18.63 -20.85
N ALA A 130 -10.99 18.40 -19.85
CA ALA A 130 -10.13 17.22 -19.82
C ALA A 130 -10.96 15.92 -19.74
N GLY A 131 -12.02 15.89 -18.92
CA GLY A 131 -12.92 14.75 -18.79
C GLY A 131 -13.64 14.41 -20.09
N GLU A 132 -14.10 15.41 -20.83
CA GLU A 132 -14.74 15.22 -22.15
C GLU A 132 -13.72 14.73 -23.20
N ARG A 133 -12.55 15.36 -23.26
CA ARG A 133 -11.48 15.01 -24.22
C ARG A 133 -10.88 13.63 -23.95
N LEU A 134 -10.72 13.25 -22.70
CA LEU A 134 -10.09 12.01 -22.28
C LEU A 134 -11.10 10.94 -21.81
N ALA A 135 -12.37 11.07 -22.19
CA ALA A 135 -13.45 10.20 -21.72
C ALA A 135 -13.17 8.72 -21.96
N ASP A 136 -12.58 8.37 -23.10
CA ASP A 136 -12.25 6.98 -23.44
C ASP A 136 -11.10 6.44 -22.58
N LEU A 137 -10.02 7.20 -22.38
CA LEU A 137 -8.92 6.82 -21.48
C LEU A 137 -9.41 6.67 -20.03
N ALA A 138 -10.21 7.62 -19.54
CA ALA A 138 -10.81 7.51 -18.22
C ALA A 138 -11.73 6.29 -18.10
N GLY A 139 -12.47 5.97 -19.16
CA GLY A 139 -13.27 4.75 -19.29
C GLY A 139 -12.43 3.49 -19.18
N ALA A 140 -11.30 3.43 -19.88
CA ALA A 140 -10.35 2.33 -19.82
C ALA A 140 -9.79 2.13 -18.40
N HIS A 141 -9.43 3.22 -17.69
CA HIS A 141 -8.98 3.12 -16.31
C HIS A 141 -10.08 2.63 -15.35
N ARG A 142 -11.33 3.08 -15.51
CA ARG A 142 -12.47 2.55 -14.73
C ARG A 142 -12.69 1.05 -15.01
N PHE A 143 -12.61 0.65 -16.26
CA PHE A 143 -12.76 -0.75 -16.68
C PHE A 143 -11.65 -1.65 -16.09
N ARG A 144 -10.39 -1.21 -16.13
CA ARG A 144 -9.27 -1.92 -15.50
C ARG A 144 -9.49 -2.13 -14.00
N GLN A 145 -10.08 -1.13 -13.30
CA GLN A 145 -10.43 -1.26 -11.90
C GLN A 145 -11.58 -2.25 -11.68
N TRP A 146 -12.63 -2.17 -12.48
CA TRP A 146 -13.72 -3.14 -12.42
C TRP A 146 -13.25 -4.59 -12.62
N LEU A 147 -12.36 -4.83 -13.57
CA LEU A 147 -11.74 -6.14 -13.78
C LEU A 147 -10.95 -6.60 -12.56
N PHE A 148 -10.12 -5.73 -12.00
CA PHE A 148 -9.33 -6.04 -10.81
C PHE A 148 -10.24 -6.42 -9.65
N PHE A 149 -11.19 -5.58 -9.29
CA PHE A 149 -12.08 -5.83 -8.15
C PHE A 149 -12.95 -7.07 -8.35
N THR A 150 -13.41 -7.32 -9.57
CA THR A 150 -14.17 -8.53 -9.90
C THR A 150 -13.33 -9.80 -9.69
N GLN A 151 -12.11 -9.85 -10.22
CA GLN A 151 -11.23 -11.00 -10.07
C GLN A 151 -10.74 -11.17 -8.65
N TRP A 152 -10.37 -10.08 -7.99
CA TRP A 152 -9.95 -10.09 -6.59
C TRP A 152 -11.06 -10.55 -5.65
N GLY A 153 -12.28 -10.07 -5.86
CA GLY A 153 -13.45 -10.50 -5.10
C GLY A 153 -13.70 -12.01 -5.21
N ARG A 154 -13.56 -12.59 -6.42
CA ARG A 154 -13.62 -14.05 -6.63
C ARG A 154 -12.51 -14.77 -5.85
N LEU A 155 -11.28 -14.27 -5.88
CA LEU A 155 -10.14 -14.84 -5.13
C LEU A 155 -10.39 -14.77 -3.62
N LYS A 156 -10.83 -13.62 -3.11
CA LYS A 156 -11.14 -13.44 -1.67
C LYS A 156 -12.25 -14.38 -1.22
N ALA A 157 -13.32 -14.52 -2.01
CA ALA A 157 -14.38 -15.45 -1.72
C ALA A 157 -13.91 -16.93 -1.73
N PHE A 158 -13.04 -17.29 -2.66
CA PHE A 158 -12.45 -18.63 -2.70
C PHE A 158 -11.57 -18.89 -1.46
N ALA A 159 -10.73 -17.93 -1.07
CA ALA A 159 -9.89 -18.03 0.14
C ALA A 159 -10.75 -18.19 1.39
N ALA A 160 -11.78 -17.36 1.55
CA ALA A 160 -12.73 -17.44 2.66
C ALA A 160 -13.44 -18.79 2.73
N GLY A 161 -13.85 -19.35 1.59
CA GLY A 161 -14.43 -20.72 1.49
C GLY A 161 -13.48 -21.84 1.89
N LYS A 162 -12.17 -21.55 1.96
CA LYS A 162 -11.12 -22.47 2.47
C LYS A 162 -10.68 -22.16 3.91
N GLY A 163 -11.33 -21.20 4.58
CA GLY A 163 -10.94 -20.74 5.91
C GLY A 163 -9.65 -19.90 5.94
N VAL A 164 -9.21 -19.39 4.78
CA VAL A 164 -8.01 -18.53 4.67
C VAL A 164 -8.43 -17.07 4.71
N ARG A 165 -7.81 -16.30 5.60
CA ARG A 165 -7.96 -14.85 5.68
C ARG A 165 -6.80 -14.16 4.98
N LEU A 166 -7.09 -13.03 4.33
CA LEU A 166 -6.10 -12.19 3.67
C LEU A 166 -5.68 -11.04 4.60
N ILE A 167 -4.38 -10.83 4.73
CA ILE A 167 -3.81 -9.68 5.42
C ILE A 167 -3.24 -8.76 4.34
N GLY A 168 -3.72 -7.52 4.29
CA GLY A 168 -3.17 -6.47 3.43
C GLY A 168 -2.30 -5.50 4.20
N ASP A 169 -1.58 -4.67 3.46
CA ASP A 169 -0.70 -3.64 4.00
C ASP A 169 -1.20 -2.25 3.58
N ALA A 170 -1.20 -1.31 4.51
CA ALA A 170 -1.57 0.08 4.27
C ALA A 170 -0.47 0.98 4.85
N PRO A 171 0.41 1.54 4.00
CA PRO A 171 1.38 2.55 4.43
C PRO A 171 0.67 3.74 5.06
N ILE A 172 1.20 4.29 6.16
CA ILE A 172 0.58 5.48 6.76
C ILE A 172 0.52 6.63 5.74
N PHE A 173 1.61 6.94 5.08
CA PHE A 173 1.67 8.02 4.09
C PHE A 173 1.37 7.51 2.67
N VAL A 174 0.83 8.40 1.85
CA VAL A 174 0.57 8.13 0.42
C VAL A 174 1.62 8.79 -0.45
N ALA A 175 1.76 8.33 -1.69
CA ALA A 175 2.67 8.97 -2.63
C ALA A 175 2.22 10.39 -2.97
N HIS A 176 3.16 11.33 -3.07
CA HIS A 176 2.86 12.69 -3.49
C HIS A 176 2.25 12.72 -4.89
N ASP A 177 2.82 11.95 -5.83
CA ASP A 177 2.31 11.81 -7.19
C ASP A 177 1.21 10.74 -7.24
N SER A 178 0.07 11.05 -6.61
CA SER A 178 -1.11 10.17 -6.54
C SER A 178 -2.40 10.95 -6.78
N SER A 179 -3.45 10.23 -7.18
CA SER A 179 -4.80 10.78 -7.28
C SER A 179 -5.32 11.31 -5.95
N ASP A 180 -4.90 10.69 -4.86
CA ASP A 180 -5.35 11.06 -3.50
C ASP A 180 -4.87 12.47 -3.13
N VAL A 181 -3.58 12.74 -3.33
CA VAL A 181 -3.00 14.05 -3.02
C VAL A 181 -3.50 15.12 -4.00
N TRP A 182 -3.59 14.79 -5.30
CA TRP A 182 -4.12 15.71 -6.29
C TRP A 182 -5.59 16.07 -6.05
N ALA A 183 -6.42 15.09 -5.68
CA ALA A 183 -7.85 15.29 -5.46
C ALA A 183 -8.16 16.00 -4.13
N ARG A 184 -7.35 15.76 -3.11
CA ARG A 184 -7.57 16.23 -1.74
C ARG A 184 -6.34 16.91 -1.14
N ARG A 185 -5.83 17.94 -1.86
CA ARG A 185 -4.70 18.75 -1.42
C ARG A 185 -4.88 19.36 -0.02
N ASP A 186 -6.12 19.64 0.31
CA ASP A 186 -6.53 20.18 1.62
C ASP A 186 -6.18 19.27 2.81
N LEU A 187 -5.97 17.99 2.57
CA LEU A 187 -5.63 17.01 3.63
C LEU A 187 -4.12 16.88 3.89
N PHE A 188 -3.29 17.62 3.15
CA PHE A 188 -1.83 17.46 3.19
C PHE A 188 -1.13 18.80 3.39
N GLN A 189 0.05 18.77 4.01
CA GLN A 189 0.90 19.95 4.20
C GLN A 189 1.63 20.32 2.91
N LEU A 190 0.93 21.05 2.04
CA LEU A 190 1.42 21.46 0.73
C LEU A 190 1.49 22.99 0.62
N GLU A 191 2.44 23.46 -0.19
CA GLU A 191 2.50 24.83 -0.65
C GLU A 191 1.42 25.08 -1.74
N ASP A 192 1.20 26.36 -2.10
CA ASP A 192 0.21 26.77 -3.11
C ASP A 192 0.45 26.09 -4.48
N ASP A 193 1.69 25.79 -4.83
CA ASP A 193 2.05 25.11 -6.08
C ASP A 193 1.90 23.58 -6.01
N GLY A 194 1.43 23.05 -4.89
CA GLY A 194 1.19 21.64 -4.64
C GLY A 194 2.41 20.84 -4.19
N ARG A 195 3.58 21.47 -4.01
CA ARG A 195 4.75 20.78 -3.48
C ARG A 195 4.64 20.64 -1.96
N PRO A 196 5.15 19.57 -1.37
CA PRO A 196 5.16 19.43 0.08
C PRO A 196 6.10 20.47 0.72
N SER A 197 5.66 21.09 1.80
CA SER A 197 6.52 21.96 2.63
C SER A 197 7.46 21.13 3.50
N CYS A 198 6.96 19.98 3.97
CA CYS A 198 7.70 18.97 4.71
C CYS A 198 7.33 17.59 4.19
N VAL A 199 8.23 16.63 4.38
CA VAL A 199 8.06 15.24 3.95
C VAL A 199 8.28 14.26 5.09
N ALA A 200 7.72 13.08 4.94
CA ALA A 200 7.90 11.97 5.87
C ALA A 200 9.30 11.34 5.76
N GLY A 201 9.76 10.84 6.89
CA GLY A 201 10.98 10.06 6.99
C GLY A 201 11.09 9.37 8.34
N VAL A 202 12.27 8.85 8.64
CA VAL A 202 12.66 8.35 9.96
C VAL A 202 14.03 8.89 10.35
N PRO A 203 14.27 9.14 11.63
CA PRO A 203 15.55 9.70 12.10
C PRO A 203 16.70 8.71 11.88
N PRO A 204 17.95 9.18 11.98
CA PRO A 204 19.11 8.30 12.07
C PRO A 204 18.96 7.25 13.16
N ASP A 205 19.28 6.02 12.81
CA ASP A 205 19.25 4.88 13.71
C ASP A 205 20.46 3.94 13.43
N TYR A 206 20.43 2.74 14.01
CA TYR A 206 21.48 1.75 13.80
C TYR A 206 21.46 1.10 12.41
N PHE A 207 20.34 1.20 11.66
CA PHE A 207 20.23 0.72 10.26
C PHE A 207 20.68 1.78 9.25
N SER A 208 20.40 3.07 9.54
CA SER A 208 20.74 4.18 8.66
C SER A 208 21.31 5.37 9.42
N LYS A 209 22.57 5.69 9.17
CA LYS A 209 23.27 6.81 9.84
C LYS A 209 22.70 8.18 9.49
N THR A 210 22.03 8.32 8.36
CA THR A 210 21.40 9.55 7.86
C THR A 210 19.89 9.54 8.00
N GLY A 211 19.34 8.49 8.60
CA GLY A 211 17.91 8.21 8.59
C GLY A 211 17.41 7.79 7.21
N GLN A 212 16.10 7.77 7.03
CA GLN A 212 15.48 7.49 5.74
C GLN A 212 14.58 8.66 5.35
N LEU A 213 14.82 9.23 4.19
CA LEU A 213 14.00 10.28 3.60
C LEU A 213 13.00 9.62 2.62
N TRP A 214 11.73 9.51 3.02
CA TRP A 214 10.71 8.83 2.22
C TRP A 214 10.09 9.71 1.14
N GLY A 215 10.01 11.03 1.40
CA GLY A 215 9.51 11.99 0.42
C GLY A 215 7.99 12.06 0.29
N ASN A 216 7.24 11.28 1.04
CA ASN A 216 5.78 11.33 1.07
C ASN A 216 5.31 12.63 1.75
N PRO A 217 4.23 13.28 1.28
CA PRO A 217 3.67 14.44 1.95
C PRO A 217 3.09 14.06 3.31
N LEU A 218 3.16 14.96 4.26
CA LEU A 218 2.56 14.80 5.57
C LEU A 218 1.08 15.20 5.55
N TYR A 219 0.27 14.52 6.36
CA TYR A 219 -1.13 14.91 6.55
C TYR A 219 -1.26 16.19 7.35
N ASP A 220 -2.27 16.99 7.03
CA ASP A 220 -2.81 17.98 7.95
C ASP A 220 -3.84 17.28 8.87
N TRP A 221 -3.35 16.78 10.00
CA TRP A 221 -4.17 16.06 10.94
C TRP A 221 -5.26 16.91 11.59
N GLU A 222 -5.07 18.25 11.67
CA GLU A 222 -6.08 19.17 12.20
C GLU A 222 -7.25 19.28 11.23
N VAL A 223 -6.97 19.40 9.93
CA VAL A 223 -8.02 19.40 8.89
C VAL A 223 -8.75 18.05 8.86
N LEU A 224 -8.02 16.93 8.87
CA LEU A 224 -8.63 15.60 8.91
C LEU A 224 -9.53 15.36 10.13
N ALA A 225 -9.20 15.95 11.27
CA ALA A 225 -10.02 15.82 12.48
C ALA A 225 -11.34 16.56 12.37
N THR A 226 -11.45 17.61 11.54
CA THR A 226 -12.68 18.44 11.42
C THR A 226 -13.90 17.66 10.94
N ASP A 227 -13.70 16.61 10.15
CA ASP A 227 -14.75 15.73 9.63
C ASP A 227 -14.70 14.30 10.22
N GLY A 228 -13.99 14.13 11.34
CA GLY A 228 -13.83 12.83 12.00
C GLY A 228 -12.96 11.84 11.22
N TYR A 229 -11.98 12.34 10.49
CA TYR A 229 -11.07 11.55 9.67
C TYR A 229 -11.78 10.75 8.57
N ALA A 230 -12.80 11.31 7.95
CA ALA A 230 -13.66 10.63 6.98
C ALA A 230 -12.86 9.99 5.83
N TRP A 231 -11.87 10.69 5.28
CA TRP A 231 -11.01 10.14 4.24
C TRP A 231 -10.26 8.86 4.67
N TRP A 232 -9.76 8.83 5.92
CA TRP A 232 -9.11 7.64 6.47
C TRP A 232 -10.09 6.50 6.73
N ALA A 233 -11.30 6.82 7.18
CA ALA A 233 -12.36 5.83 7.34
C ALA A 233 -12.70 5.16 6.01
N ASP A 234 -12.81 5.93 4.94
CA ASP A 234 -13.08 5.42 3.59
C ASP A 234 -11.89 4.62 3.05
N ARG A 235 -10.66 5.08 3.30
CA ARG A 235 -9.44 4.33 2.94
C ARG A 235 -9.40 2.95 3.63
N LEU A 236 -9.67 2.89 4.93
CA LEU A 236 -9.70 1.62 5.65
C LEU A 236 -10.84 0.70 5.17
N LYS A 237 -12.03 1.24 4.89
CA LYS A 237 -13.13 0.47 4.31
C LYS A 237 -12.74 -0.11 2.95
N ALA A 238 -12.13 0.69 2.08
CA ALA A 238 -11.65 0.23 0.77
C ALA A 238 -10.56 -0.86 0.91
N CYS A 239 -9.62 -0.72 1.85
CA CYS A 239 -8.66 -1.78 2.14
C CYS A 239 -9.36 -3.07 2.62
N LEU A 240 -10.36 -2.96 3.50
CA LEU A 240 -11.10 -4.11 4.05
C LEU A 240 -12.06 -4.75 3.03
N GLU A 241 -12.42 -4.06 1.97
CA GLU A 241 -13.07 -4.68 0.82
C GLU A 241 -12.15 -5.71 0.17
N LEU A 242 -10.86 -5.42 0.09
CA LEU A 242 -9.87 -6.28 -0.54
C LEU A 242 -9.31 -7.37 0.40
N VAL A 243 -9.19 -7.08 1.71
CA VAL A 243 -8.57 -7.98 2.68
C VAL A 243 -9.42 -8.13 3.94
N ASP A 244 -9.08 -9.06 4.81
CA ASP A 244 -9.81 -9.31 6.06
C ASP A 244 -9.18 -8.59 7.25
N ILE A 245 -7.89 -8.29 7.17
CA ILE A 245 -7.10 -7.60 8.19
C ILE A 245 -6.14 -6.65 7.49
N VAL A 246 -5.93 -5.47 8.03
CA VAL A 246 -4.99 -4.47 7.51
C VAL A 246 -3.81 -4.31 8.47
N ARG A 247 -2.59 -4.52 7.99
CA ARG A 247 -1.38 -4.09 8.68
C ARG A 247 -1.21 -2.58 8.43
N LEU A 248 -1.24 -1.80 9.48
CA LEU A 248 -0.90 -0.38 9.41
C LEU A 248 0.62 -0.24 9.49
N ASP A 249 1.22 0.04 8.35
CA ASP A 249 2.64 0.26 8.24
C ASP A 249 3.04 1.58 8.89
N HIS A 250 4.18 1.58 9.58
CA HIS A 250 4.67 2.70 10.38
C HIS A 250 3.64 3.20 11.42
N PHE A 251 3.04 2.29 12.19
CA PHE A 251 2.02 2.59 13.20
C PHE A 251 2.45 3.69 14.17
N ARG A 252 3.74 3.76 14.53
CA ARG A 252 4.23 4.81 15.42
C ARG A 252 3.95 6.23 14.92
N GLY A 253 3.79 6.43 13.60
CA GLY A 253 3.48 7.72 13.00
C GLY A 253 2.13 8.30 13.45
N PHE A 254 1.20 7.46 13.92
CA PHE A 254 -0.05 7.93 14.53
C PHE A 254 0.15 8.49 15.94
N GLU A 255 1.20 8.11 16.66
CA GLU A 255 1.60 8.74 17.93
C GLU A 255 2.50 9.96 17.68
N ALA A 256 3.57 9.76 16.92
CA ALA A 256 4.46 10.84 16.47
C ALA A 256 5.20 10.37 15.19
N TYR A 257 5.27 11.26 14.23
CA TYR A 257 5.97 11.05 12.96
C TYR A 257 7.20 11.95 12.84
N TRP A 258 8.15 11.54 12.01
CA TRP A 258 9.35 12.31 11.74
C TRP A 258 9.13 13.20 10.52
N GLU A 259 9.07 14.51 10.79
CA GLU A 259 8.91 15.57 9.80
C GLU A 259 10.28 16.05 9.36
N VAL A 260 10.51 16.06 8.05
CA VAL A 260 11.78 16.53 7.44
C VAL A 260 11.47 17.68 6.49
N PRO A 261 12.24 18.80 6.50
CA PRO A 261 12.09 19.85 5.51
C PRO A 261 12.19 19.30 4.09
N ALA A 262 11.31 19.74 3.16
CA ALA A 262 11.23 19.18 1.82
C ALA A 262 12.49 19.40 0.96
N ASP A 263 13.31 20.39 1.30
CA ASP A 263 14.60 20.71 0.65
C ASP A 263 15.79 19.96 1.27
N ALA A 264 15.58 19.18 2.34
CA ALA A 264 16.63 18.40 2.97
C ALA A 264 17.08 17.24 2.08
N THR A 265 18.37 16.93 2.09
CA THR A 265 18.95 15.80 1.35
C THR A 265 19.07 14.52 2.17
N THR A 266 18.91 14.62 3.50
CA THR A 266 18.90 13.50 4.45
C THR A 266 17.83 13.74 5.50
N ALA A 267 17.51 12.71 6.29
CA ALA A 267 16.52 12.83 7.35
C ALA A 267 17.09 13.33 8.69
N GLU A 268 18.39 13.72 8.74
CA GLU A 268 19.08 14.13 9.98
C GLU A 268 18.51 15.42 10.59
N THR A 269 17.99 16.33 9.75
CA THR A 269 17.47 17.65 10.17
C THR A 269 15.99 17.64 10.54
N GLY A 270 15.38 16.47 10.62
CA GLY A 270 13.97 16.33 10.96
C GLY A 270 13.66 16.58 12.44
N ARG A 271 12.38 16.53 12.78
CA ARG A 271 11.86 16.61 14.15
C ARG A 271 10.67 15.69 14.36
N TRP A 272 10.46 15.27 15.60
CA TRP A 272 9.24 14.56 15.99
C TRP A 272 8.07 15.53 16.11
N VAL A 273 6.97 15.18 15.43
CA VAL A 273 5.70 15.91 15.49
C VAL A 273 4.61 14.93 15.96
N LYS A 274 3.75 15.37 16.86
CA LYS A 274 2.65 14.55 17.37
C LYS A 274 1.66 14.20 16.27
N GLY A 275 1.31 12.91 16.22
CA GLY A 275 0.24 12.41 15.39
C GLY A 275 -1.15 12.56 16.04
N PRO A 276 -2.20 12.08 15.39
CA PRO A 276 -3.58 12.21 15.85
C PRO A 276 -3.92 11.31 17.06
N GLY A 277 -3.09 10.33 17.37
CA GLY A 277 -3.19 9.49 18.58
C GLY A 277 -4.52 8.77 18.72
N ALA A 278 -5.02 8.74 19.96
CA ALA A 278 -6.23 7.99 20.34
C ALA A 278 -7.51 8.50 19.67
N GLU A 279 -7.58 9.78 19.32
CA GLU A 279 -8.76 10.36 18.65
C GLU A 279 -9.00 9.70 17.30
N PHE A 280 -7.93 9.50 16.53
CA PHE A 280 -7.98 8.80 15.24
C PHE A 280 -8.53 7.38 15.37
N PHE A 281 -7.97 6.57 16.28
CA PHE A 281 -8.41 5.17 16.44
C PHE A 281 -9.82 5.06 17.01
N THR A 282 -10.25 6.03 17.82
CA THR A 282 -11.65 6.13 18.29
C THR A 282 -12.59 6.36 17.11
N ALA A 283 -12.28 7.33 16.24
CA ALA A 283 -13.06 7.59 15.04
C ALA A 283 -13.08 6.39 14.08
N MET A 284 -11.94 5.73 13.87
CA MET A 284 -11.88 4.52 13.03
C MET A 284 -12.69 3.36 13.61
N ARG A 285 -12.68 3.17 14.92
CA ARG A 285 -13.50 2.15 15.58
C ARG A 285 -14.99 2.40 15.37
N GLU A 286 -15.42 3.65 15.46
CA GLU A 286 -16.81 4.04 15.19
C GLU A 286 -17.16 3.81 13.71
N ALA A 287 -16.32 4.27 12.78
CA ALA A 287 -16.52 4.14 11.34
C ALA A 287 -16.55 2.68 10.85
N LEU A 288 -15.89 1.76 11.59
CA LEU A 288 -15.81 0.33 11.32
C LEU A 288 -16.73 -0.52 12.24
N ASN A 289 -17.80 0.06 12.77
CA ASN A 289 -18.85 -0.62 13.55
C ASN A 289 -18.29 -1.33 14.83
N GLY A 290 -17.39 -0.67 15.53
CA GLY A 290 -16.83 -1.12 16.81
C GLY A 290 -15.66 -2.10 16.72
N ARG A 291 -15.19 -2.44 15.53
CA ARG A 291 -14.08 -3.36 15.31
C ARG A 291 -12.91 -2.66 14.61
N LEU A 292 -11.69 -3.01 15.00
CA LEU A 292 -10.46 -2.60 14.35
C LEU A 292 -9.71 -3.85 13.88
N PRO A 293 -10.00 -4.39 12.69
CA PRO A 293 -9.26 -5.54 12.15
C PRO A 293 -7.91 -5.07 11.61
N LEU A 294 -7.07 -4.57 12.52
CA LEU A 294 -5.80 -3.93 12.23
C LEU A 294 -4.67 -4.66 12.97
N ILE A 295 -3.49 -4.64 12.37
CA ILE A 295 -2.21 -5.04 12.98
C ILE A 295 -1.35 -3.77 13.01
N ALA A 296 -0.76 -3.46 14.16
CA ALA A 296 0.16 -2.35 14.28
C ALA A 296 1.58 -2.80 13.89
N GLU A 297 2.16 -2.19 12.87
CA GLU A 297 3.59 -2.34 12.61
C GLU A 297 4.34 -1.45 13.61
N ASP A 298 4.85 -2.08 14.68
CA ASP A 298 5.56 -1.48 15.80
C ASP A 298 7.04 -1.92 15.81
N LEU A 299 7.69 -1.80 14.66
CA LEU A 299 9.11 -2.08 14.48
C LEU A 299 9.94 -0.78 14.57
N GLY A 300 11.24 -0.92 14.83
CA GLY A 300 12.16 0.23 14.93
C GLY A 300 12.19 0.87 16.33
N VAL A 301 12.25 2.21 16.39
CA VAL A 301 12.34 2.96 17.65
C VAL A 301 10.95 3.13 18.25
N ILE A 302 10.53 2.24 19.11
CA ILE A 302 9.22 2.24 19.75
C ILE A 302 9.36 2.82 21.18
N THR A 303 8.47 3.76 21.50
CA THR A 303 8.41 4.42 22.82
C THR A 303 7.24 3.86 23.64
N PRO A 304 7.25 4.00 24.98
CA PRO A 304 6.11 3.61 25.80
C PRO A 304 4.77 4.25 25.38
N ALA A 305 4.81 5.45 24.79
CA ALA A 305 3.60 6.12 24.29
C ALA A 305 3.02 5.40 23.04
N VAL A 306 3.88 4.86 22.18
CA VAL A 306 3.45 4.07 21.02
C VAL A 306 2.87 2.72 21.48
N GLU A 307 3.51 2.05 22.44
CA GLU A 307 3.01 0.81 23.03
C GLU A 307 1.65 1.03 23.71
N GLN A 308 1.52 2.12 24.50
CA GLN A 308 0.26 2.46 25.14
C GLN A 308 -0.85 2.71 24.12
N LEU A 309 -0.57 3.45 23.04
CA LEU A 309 -1.56 3.70 21.97
C LEU A 309 -2.01 2.39 21.31
N ARG A 310 -1.09 1.46 21.01
CA ARG A 310 -1.40 0.13 20.47
C ARG A 310 -2.30 -0.66 21.43
N ASP A 311 -1.93 -0.69 22.70
CA ASP A 311 -2.58 -1.51 23.73
C ASP A 311 -3.96 -0.96 24.14
N ASP A 312 -4.14 0.37 24.18
CA ASP A 312 -5.44 1.02 24.43
C ASP A 312 -6.50 0.64 23.37
N PHE A 313 -6.07 0.29 22.18
CA PHE A 313 -6.96 -0.15 21.10
C PHE A 313 -6.93 -1.67 20.85
N ASP A 314 -6.25 -2.43 21.71
CA ASP A 314 -6.11 -3.90 21.62
C ASP A 314 -5.59 -4.37 20.26
N LEU A 315 -4.68 -3.60 19.65
CA LEU A 315 -4.08 -3.94 18.37
C LEU A 315 -2.90 -4.90 18.58
N PRO A 316 -2.83 -6.02 17.83
CA PRO A 316 -1.65 -6.87 17.84
C PRO A 316 -0.45 -6.13 17.23
N GLY A 317 0.69 -6.18 17.92
CA GLY A 317 1.98 -5.75 17.41
C GLY A 317 2.70 -6.86 16.64
N MET A 318 3.90 -6.57 16.15
CA MET A 318 4.70 -7.48 15.32
C MET A 318 5.98 -7.91 16.02
N LYS A 319 6.37 -9.17 15.85
CA LYS A 319 7.66 -9.71 16.26
C LYS A 319 8.34 -10.37 15.07
N VAL A 320 9.56 -9.95 14.77
CA VAL A 320 10.36 -10.46 13.66
C VAL A 320 11.57 -11.22 14.20
N LEU A 321 11.61 -12.51 14.02
CA LEU A 321 12.64 -13.37 14.60
C LEU A 321 14.04 -13.09 14.07
N GLN A 322 14.19 -12.57 12.86
CA GLN A 322 15.50 -12.12 12.36
C GLN A 322 16.12 -11.00 13.19
N PHE A 323 15.33 -10.23 13.94
CA PHE A 323 15.78 -9.13 14.80
C PHE A 323 16.06 -9.57 16.25
N ALA A 324 15.80 -10.82 16.61
CA ALA A 324 15.80 -11.30 18.00
C ALA A 324 17.21 -11.50 18.61
N TRP A 325 18.29 -11.49 17.84
CA TRP A 325 19.56 -12.13 18.20
C TRP A 325 20.64 -11.14 18.67
N SER A 326 20.28 -10.03 19.27
CA SER A 326 21.24 -9.03 19.79
C SER A 326 21.58 -9.18 21.28
N GLY A 327 20.97 -10.17 21.97
CA GLY A 327 21.21 -10.42 23.39
C GLY A 327 19.98 -11.04 24.08
N PRO A 328 20.12 -11.53 25.33
CA PRO A 328 19.06 -12.27 26.04
C PRO A 328 17.84 -11.40 26.39
N ASP A 329 18.00 -10.11 26.49
CA ASP A 329 16.93 -9.16 26.85
C ASP A 329 16.18 -8.62 25.59
N ASN A 330 16.48 -9.14 24.41
CA ASN A 330 15.86 -8.68 23.16
C ASN A 330 14.37 -9.08 23.14
N LEU A 331 13.50 -8.07 22.99
CA LEU A 331 12.04 -8.22 23.04
C LEU A 331 11.44 -9.02 21.87
N PHE A 332 12.24 -9.33 20.85
CA PHE A 332 11.83 -10.21 19.75
C PHE A 332 12.09 -11.70 20.03
N LEU A 333 12.74 -12.04 21.14
CA LEU A 333 12.92 -13.45 21.54
C LEU A 333 11.58 -14.06 21.96
N PRO A 334 11.31 -15.34 21.62
CA PRO A 334 10.02 -15.98 21.85
C PRO A 334 9.53 -15.94 23.32
N HIS A 335 10.43 -16.00 24.30
CA HIS A 335 10.04 -15.95 25.71
C HIS A 335 9.57 -14.56 26.19
N HIS A 336 9.73 -13.52 25.37
CA HIS A 336 9.20 -12.17 25.59
C HIS A 336 7.91 -11.89 24.81
N HIS A 337 7.45 -12.83 23.98
CA HIS A 337 6.25 -12.61 23.19
C HIS A 337 5.01 -12.53 24.06
N VAL A 338 4.10 -11.65 23.70
CA VAL A 338 2.78 -11.51 24.32
C VAL A 338 1.70 -12.19 23.47
N PRO A 339 0.59 -12.64 24.07
CA PRO A 339 -0.47 -13.33 23.31
C PRO A 339 -1.09 -12.51 22.20
N ASN A 340 -1.21 -11.18 22.37
CA ASN A 340 -1.72 -10.25 21.35
C ASN A 340 -0.60 -9.76 20.46
N GLY A 341 -0.02 -10.64 19.64
CA GLY A 341 1.08 -10.33 18.74
C GLY A 341 1.14 -11.28 17.55
N ILE A 342 1.71 -10.80 16.47
CA ILE A 342 1.97 -11.59 15.26
C ILE A 342 3.46 -11.84 15.14
N VAL A 343 3.86 -13.10 15.01
CA VAL A 343 5.27 -13.50 14.89
C VAL A 343 5.59 -13.87 13.44
N TYR A 344 6.68 -13.31 12.95
CA TYR A 344 7.21 -13.58 11.61
C TYR A 344 8.63 -14.13 11.71
N SER A 345 9.01 -15.04 10.84
CA SER A 345 10.43 -15.40 10.64
C SER A 345 11.22 -14.25 10.03
N GLY A 346 10.60 -13.52 9.10
CA GLY A 346 11.00 -12.30 8.44
C GLY A 346 9.81 -11.77 7.65
N THR A 347 9.78 -10.46 7.36
CA THR A 347 8.74 -9.80 6.54
C THR A 347 9.23 -9.65 5.08
N HIS A 348 8.41 -8.98 4.24
CA HIS A 348 8.80 -8.60 2.88
C HIS A 348 9.94 -7.55 2.82
N ASP A 349 10.24 -6.88 3.95
CA ASP A 349 11.35 -5.94 4.08
C ASP A 349 12.67 -6.62 4.46
N ASN A 350 12.64 -7.93 4.70
CA ASN A 350 13.79 -8.72 5.11
C ASN A 350 14.20 -9.68 4.00
N ASP A 351 15.47 -10.09 4.02
CA ASP A 351 15.91 -11.24 3.22
C ASP A 351 15.14 -12.51 3.61
N PRO A 352 14.85 -13.40 2.65
CA PRO A 352 14.36 -14.74 2.97
C PRO A 352 15.25 -15.39 4.05
N THR A 353 14.67 -16.11 4.99
CA THR A 353 15.39 -16.65 6.17
C THR A 353 16.68 -17.38 5.81
N LEU A 354 16.73 -18.14 4.71
CA LEU A 354 17.95 -18.80 4.24
C LEU A 354 18.99 -17.81 3.72
N GLY A 355 18.58 -16.75 3.04
CA GLY A 355 19.45 -15.66 2.59
C GLY A 355 20.06 -14.93 3.78
N TRP A 356 19.21 -14.49 4.70
CA TRP A 356 19.62 -13.87 5.96
C TRP A 356 20.63 -14.75 6.72
N TRP A 357 20.34 -16.03 6.91
CA TRP A 357 21.22 -16.96 7.62
C TRP A 357 22.59 -17.11 6.95
N ARG A 358 22.62 -17.16 5.62
CA ARG A 358 23.85 -17.38 4.85
C ARG A 358 24.72 -16.14 4.74
N HIS A 359 24.10 -14.97 4.64
CA HIS A 359 24.79 -13.74 4.20
C HIS A 359 24.81 -12.63 5.25
N LEU A 360 23.82 -12.57 6.16
CA LEU A 360 23.66 -11.48 7.13
C LEU A 360 23.89 -11.91 8.58
N ALA A 361 23.45 -13.12 8.97
CA ALA A 361 23.67 -13.65 10.31
C ALA A 361 25.18 -13.91 10.51
N ASP A 362 25.82 -13.16 11.39
CA ASP A 362 27.23 -13.35 11.75
C ASP A 362 27.42 -14.58 12.67
N ALA A 363 28.66 -14.85 13.06
CA ALA A 363 28.99 -16.01 13.90
C ALA A 363 28.30 -15.94 15.28
N ALA A 364 28.26 -14.75 15.88
CA ALA A 364 27.63 -14.54 17.19
C ALA A 364 26.12 -14.77 17.13
N THR A 365 25.47 -14.25 16.08
CA THR A 365 24.05 -14.49 15.82
C THR A 365 23.74 -15.98 15.68
N ARG A 366 24.54 -16.72 14.90
CA ARG A 366 24.33 -18.16 14.68
C ARG A 366 24.58 -18.97 15.97
N GLU A 367 25.56 -18.58 16.76
CA GLU A 367 25.86 -19.21 18.07
C GLU A 367 24.66 -18.98 19.03
N MET A 368 24.16 -17.76 19.13
CA MET A 368 23.00 -17.44 19.97
C MET A 368 21.76 -18.22 19.56
N VAL A 369 21.47 -18.33 18.25
CA VAL A 369 20.36 -19.18 17.77
C VAL A 369 20.55 -20.64 18.17
N ALA A 370 21.77 -21.18 18.00
CA ALA A 370 22.08 -22.56 18.35
C ALA A 370 21.96 -22.81 19.87
N GLU A 371 22.43 -21.90 20.70
CA GLU A 371 22.26 -21.97 22.17
C GLU A 371 20.79 -21.90 22.56
N TYR A 372 20.04 -20.94 21.98
CA TYR A 372 18.62 -20.74 22.28
C TYR A 372 17.77 -21.98 21.91
N THR A 373 18.13 -22.66 20.83
CA THR A 373 17.43 -23.86 20.35
C THR A 373 18.01 -25.18 20.88
N ALA A 374 19.01 -25.10 21.75
CA ALA A 374 19.70 -26.23 22.37
C ALA A 374 20.28 -27.25 21.37
N GLY A 375 20.77 -26.78 20.21
CA GLY A 375 21.38 -27.67 19.24
C GLY A 375 21.87 -27.00 17.95
N ALA A 376 22.48 -27.78 17.08
CA ALA A 376 22.93 -27.34 15.78
C ALA A 376 21.73 -26.93 14.87
N VAL A 377 21.89 -25.82 14.18
CA VAL A 377 20.86 -25.29 13.26
C VAL A 377 21.18 -25.78 11.84
N GLU A 378 20.66 -26.92 11.46
CA GLU A 378 20.84 -27.50 10.12
C GLU A 378 19.89 -26.85 9.10
N GLU A 379 18.65 -26.59 9.51
CA GLU A 379 17.59 -26.01 8.69
C GLU A 379 17.05 -24.71 9.31
N PRO A 380 17.75 -23.57 9.15
CA PRO A 380 17.43 -22.32 9.85
C PRO A 380 16.02 -21.80 9.57
N HIS A 381 15.48 -21.99 8.37
CA HIS A 381 14.10 -21.61 8.03
C HIS A 381 13.07 -22.41 8.84
N TRP A 382 13.24 -23.72 8.99
CA TRP A 382 12.36 -24.53 9.83
C TRP A 382 12.54 -24.23 11.31
N THR A 383 13.77 -23.92 11.74
CA THR A 383 14.04 -23.50 13.11
C THR A 383 13.28 -22.22 13.44
N MET A 384 13.33 -21.19 12.59
CA MET A 384 12.58 -19.96 12.80
C MET A 384 11.06 -20.16 12.78
N ILE A 385 10.55 -21.00 11.88
CA ILE A 385 9.11 -21.35 11.85
C ILE A 385 8.69 -22.01 13.16
N ARG A 386 9.45 -22.97 13.67
CA ARG A 386 9.14 -23.67 14.94
C ARG A 386 9.20 -22.72 16.15
N LEU A 387 10.11 -21.75 16.14
CA LEU A 387 10.21 -20.74 17.21
C LEU A 387 9.01 -19.77 17.20
N GLY A 388 8.38 -19.54 16.02
CA GLY A 388 7.21 -18.69 15.88
C GLY A 388 5.88 -19.41 16.16
N MET A 389 5.91 -20.71 16.34
CA MET A 389 4.72 -21.53 16.65
C MET A 389 4.52 -21.72 18.15
#